data_888ff5b2446443b9de2c4495c13096d5
#
_entry.id   888ff5b2446443b9de2c4495c13096d5
#
_cell.length_a   1.000
_cell.length_b   1.000
_cell.length_c   1.000
_cell.angle_alpha   90.00
_cell.angle_beta   90.00
_cell.angle_gamma   90.00
#
_symmetry.space_group_name_H-M   'P 1'
#
loop_
_entity.id
_entity.type
_entity.pdbx_description
1 polymer ?
#
loop_
_entity_poly.entity_id
_entity_poly.type
_entity_poly.pdbx_seq_one_letter_code
_entity_poly.pdbx_strand_id
1 'polypeptide(L)'
;MFFELVAVLNVMFTHFYLKLLGASRKKDATDEVRKLIYQTLLARSNNGRLGKGVTTEVASQFGLHIRTVQKIWKRGKESLAQGIVVNVTSRKRGRAGRKETPIDLEPLRNIPLNERMTLETVSRRLHVGKAKLIRCMRKGLLRRHSNSIKPYLTEANKKTRLQWCVDMLDPDNTPNDPCFKDLFDHVFIDEKWFFLTQNSAKYYLLPEEDDPHRSSKSKNYIPRLMFLVVSARPRFHNGVCIFDGKIGSFPLVTYEQAKRRSVNQEAGIWEVKPIAHITRDVIREFMIERVLPAIREKWPMEDIHKPIYIVQDNAPSHLEVNDHLFCEAARQDGFDIRLICQPPNSPDFNILDLGFFRAIQAIQYRKSARTVQELVPIVQEVNY
;
A
#
# COMPACT_ATOMS: atom_id res chain seq x y z
N MET A 1 16.06 49.10 23.73
CA MET A 1 16.85 48.67 22.57
C MET A 1 16.55 47.20 22.12
N PHE A 2 16.49 46.23 23.02
CA PHE A 2 16.14 44.83 22.64
C PHE A 2 14.66 44.65 22.26
N PHE A 3 13.73 45.32 22.90
CA PHE A 3 12.29 45.25 22.60
C PHE A 3 11.89 45.96 21.31
N GLU A 4 12.63 46.98 20.87
CA GLU A 4 12.35 47.67 19.62
C GLU A 4 12.84 46.88 18.42
N LEU A 5 13.97 46.14 18.53
CA LEU A 5 14.48 45.29 17.47
C LEU A 5 13.57 44.09 17.16
N VAL A 6 12.95 43.51 18.20
CA VAL A 6 11.97 42.42 18.05
C VAL A 6 10.68 42.92 17.41
N ALA A 7 10.26 44.15 17.71
CA ALA A 7 9.09 44.74 17.07
C ALA A 7 9.30 45.03 15.59
N VAL A 8 10.49 45.51 15.21
CA VAL A 8 10.87 45.79 13.80
C VAL A 8 11.02 44.52 12.99
N LEU A 9 11.65 43.49 13.54
CA LEU A 9 11.75 42.16 12.89
C LEU A 9 10.39 41.51 12.67
N ASN A 10 9.47 41.58 13.63
CA ASN A 10 8.11 41.09 13.46
C ASN A 10 7.33 41.85 12.38
N VAL A 11 7.54 43.16 12.23
CA VAL A 11 6.89 43.94 11.17
C VAL A 11 7.44 43.63 9.79
N MET A 12 8.73 43.36 9.65
CA MET A 12 9.34 42.98 8.37
C MET A 12 8.90 41.57 7.94
N PHE A 13 8.83 40.61 8.87
CA PHE A 13 8.34 39.22 8.57
C PHE A 13 6.86 39.20 8.16
N THR A 14 6.02 40.04 8.79
CA THR A 14 4.60 40.13 8.41
C THR A 14 4.38 40.76 7.04
N HIS A 15 5.22 41.71 6.64
CA HIS A 15 5.11 42.35 5.32
C HIS A 15 5.52 41.39 4.18
N PHE A 16 6.47 40.50 4.43
CA PHE A 16 6.91 39.48 3.48
C PHE A 16 5.87 38.35 3.30
N TYR A 17 5.21 37.97 4.39
CA TYR A 17 4.15 36.92 4.38
C TYR A 17 2.87 37.37 3.66
N LEU A 18 2.52 38.65 3.74
CA LEU A 18 1.35 39.21 3.07
C LEU A 18 1.51 39.41 1.56
N LYS A 19 2.73 39.57 1.06
CA LYS A 19 3.00 39.68 -0.39
C LYS A 19 2.93 38.36 -1.15
N LEU A 20 3.05 37.21 -0.47
CA LEU A 20 2.95 35.86 -1.04
C LEU A 20 1.49 35.37 -1.24
N LEU A 21 0.52 36.08 -0.68
CA LEU A 21 -0.92 35.75 -0.84
C LEU A 21 -1.54 36.63 -1.94
N GLY A 22 -1.31 36.24 -3.20
CA GLY A 22 -1.90 36.86 -4.39
C GLY A 22 -3.41 37.08 -4.25
N ALA A 23 -3.89 38.17 -4.85
CA ALA A 23 -5.25 38.69 -4.81
C ALA A 23 -6.29 37.68 -5.29
N SER A 24 -6.93 36.98 -4.33
CA SER A 24 -8.10 36.16 -4.55
C SER A 24 -9.04 36.32 -3.34
N ARG A 25 -10.31 36.64 -3.61
CA ARG A 25 -11.45 36.81 -2.68
C ARG A 25 -11.07 37.10 -1.24
N LYS A 26 -11.51 38.24 -0.68
CA LYS A 26 -11.27 38.64 0.72
C LYS A 26 -11.53 37.49 1.69
N LYS A 27 -10.46 36.74 2.03
CA LYS A 27 -10.53 35.67 3.03
C LYS A 27 -10.75 36.31 4.41
N ASP A 28 -11.64 35.73 5.21
CA ASP A 28 -11.75 36.10 6.63
C ASP A 28 -10.40 35.91 7.32
N ALA A 29 -10.02 36.84 8.20
CA ALA A 29 -8.80 36.71 8.98
C ALA A 29 -8.79 35.42 9.81
N THR A 30 -7.70 34.68 9.77
CA THR A 30 -7.52 33.46 10.60
C THR A 30 -7.49 33.84 12.09
N ASP A 31 -7.63 32.86 12.97
CA ASP A 31 -7.65 33.13 14.42
C ASP A 31 -6.26 33.60 14.88
N GLU A 32 -5.17 33.17 14.28
CA GLU A 32 -3.79 33.64 14.51
C GLU A 32 -3.65 35.12 14.11
N VAL A 33 -4.12 35.45 12.90
CA VAL A 33 -4.10 36.86 12.43
C VAL A 33 -4.96 37.76 13.32
N ARG A 34 -6.10 37.28 13.82
CA ARG A 34 -6.94 38.02 14.76
C ARG A 34 -6.24 38.30 16.08
N LYS A 35 -5.50 37.31 16.61
CA LYS A 35 -4.70 37.48 17.83
C LYS A 35 -3.59 38.52 17.61
N LEU A 36 -2.89 38.42 16.47
CA LEU A 36 -1.82 39.36 16.12
C LEU A 36 -2.34 40.80 15.98
N ILE A 37 -3.50 40.99 15.31
CA ILE A 37 -4.15 42.30 15.20
C ILE A 37 -4.48 42.86 16.59
N TYR A 38 -5.01 42.04 17.49
CA TYR A 38 -5.32 42.45 18.84
C TYR A 38 -4.07 42.87 19.62
N GLN A 39 -3.00 42.11 19.55
CA GLN A 39 -1.69 42.40 20.14
C GLN A 39 -1.12 43.71 19.61
N THR A 40 -1.18 43.94 18.29
CA THR A 40 -0.74 45.16 17.64
C THR A 40 -1.53 46.38 18.13
N LEU A 41 -2.85 46.25 18.26
CA LEU A 41 -3.70 47.31 18.78
C LEU A 41 -3.43 47.58 20.28
N LEU A 42 -3.16 46.53 21.05
CA LEU A 42 -2.86 46.64 22.48
C LEU A 42 -1.54 47.39 22.69
N ALA A 43 -0.51 47.06 21.90
CA ALA A 43 0.78 47.75 21.96
C ALA A 43 0.71 49.23 21.59
N ARG A 44 -0.27 49.62 20.73
CA ARG A 44 -0.49 51.02 20.32
C ARG A 44 -1.55 51.73 21.14
N SER A 45 -2.09 51.08 22.17
CA SER A 45 -3.07 51.70 23.06
C SER A 45 -2.40 52.36 24.27
N ASN A 46 -2.96 53.47 24.74
CA ASN A 46 -2.59 54.08 26.01
C ASN A 46 -3.71 53.85 27.01
N ASN A 47 -3.43 53.16 28.11
CA ASN A 47 -4.40 52.76 29.12
C ASN A 47 -5.71 52.17 28.53
N GLY A 48 -5.58 51.28 27.51
CA GLY A 48 -6.72 50.63 26.86
C GLY A 48 -7.55 51.54 25.94
N ARG A 49 -7.06 52.75 25.62
CA ARG A 49 -7.67 53.65 24.64
C ARG A 49 -6.79 53.76 23.39
N LEU A 50 -7.40 53.64 22.23
CA LEU A 50 -6.71 53.81 20.95
C LEU A 50 -6.77 55.27 20.51
N GLY A 51 -5.64 55.79 20.01
CA GLY A 51 -5.55 57.13 19.40
C GLY A 51 -6.36 57.19 18.08
N LYS A 52 -6.62 58.43 17.63
CA LYS A 52 -7.28 58.69 16.34
C LYS A 52 -6.46 58.12 15.20
N GLY A 53 -7.08 57.34 14.30
CA GLY A 53 -6.42 56.75 13.12
C GLY A 53 -5.79 55.35 13.31
N VAL A 54 -5.42 54.93 14.53
CA VAL A 54 -4.72 53.66 14.79
C VAL A 54 -5.45 52.43 14.20
N THR A 55 -6.79 52.38 14.30
CA THR A 55 -7.56 51.26 13.70
C THR A 55 -7.52 51.26 12.17
N THR A 56 -7.39 52.42 11.54
CA THR A 56 -7.26 52.58 10.09
C THR A 56 -5.88 52.10 9.60
N GLU A 57 -4.85 52.52 10.31
CA GLU A 57 -3.46 52.09 10.01
C GLU A 57 -3.30 50.56 10.14
N VAL A 58 -3.78 49.97 11.22
CA VAL A 58 -3.76 48.54 11.44
C VAL A 58 -4.62 47.80 10.41
N ALA A 59 -5.74 48.35 9.99
CA ALA A 59 -6.59 47.78 8.95
C ALA A 59 -5.83 47.75 7.59
N SER A 60 -5.14 48.83 7.26
CA SER A 60 -4.30 48.91 6.06
C SER A 60 -3.12 47.95 6.14
N GLN A 61 -2.44 47.85 7.27
CA GLN A 61 -1.30 46.95 7.52
C GLN A 61 -1.67 45.48 7.29
N PHE A 62 -2.87 45.07 7.73
CA PHE A 62 -3.33 43.66 7.57
C PHE A 62 -4.23 43.42 6.35
N GLY A 63 -4.45 44.42 5.50
CA GLY A 63 -5.30 44.30 4.30
C GLY A 63 -6.76 43.97 4.61
N LEU A 64 -7.27 44.42 5.80
CA LEU A 64 -8.61 44.10 6.26
C LEU A 64 -9.49 45.35 6.28
N HIS A 65 -10.82 45.14 6.30
CA HIS A 65 -11.75 46.23 6.46
C HIS A 65 -11.71 46.75 7.92
N ILE A 66 -11.72 48.07 8.12
CA ILE A 66 -11.63 48.75 9.42
C ILE A 66 -12.62 48.21 10.46
N ARG A 67 -13.85 47.92 10.05
CA ARG A 67 -14.90 47.32 10.95
C ARG A 67 -14.49 45.95 11.50
N THR A 68 -13.63 45.17 10.79
CA THR A 68 -13.13 43.89 11.27
C THR A 68 -12.14 44.12 12.42
N VAL A 69 -11.22 45.07 12.24
CA VAL A 69 -10.22 45.44 13.24
C VAL A 69 -10.91 46.02 14.49
N GLN A 70 -11.88 46.91 14.31
CA GLN A 70 -12.69 47.47 15.42
C GLN A 70 -13.44 46.37 16.19
N LYS A 71 -14.02 45.39 15.51
CA LYS A 71 -14.69 44.24 16.15
C LYS A 71 -13.72 43.37 16.94
N ILE A 72 -12.50 43.14 16.43
CA ILE A 72 -11.46 42.41 17.13
C ILE A 72 -11.07 43.14 18.42
N TRP A 73 -10.85 44.46 18.35
CA TRP A 73 -10.51 45.28 19.49
C TRP A 73 -11.62 45.25 20.54
N LYS A 74 -12.87 45.50 20.12
CA LYS A 74 -14.05 45.50 21.03
C LYS A 74 -14.15 44.16 21.79
N ARG A 75 -14.00 43.02 21.08
CA ARG A 75 -14.07 41.69 21.71
C ARG A 75 -12.95 41.46 22.72
N GLY A 76 -11.74 41.86 22.39
CA GLY A 76 -10.62 41.74 23.32
C GLY A 76 -10.86 42.52 24.60
N LYS A 77 -11.39 43.75 24.49
CA LYS A 77 -11.78 44.55 25.65
C LYS A 77 -12.93 43.95 26.45
N GLU A 78 -13.94 43.41 25.80
CA GLU A 78 -15.05 42.71 26.46
C GLU A 78 -14.55 41.50 27.26
N SER A 79 -13.62 40.71 26.70
CA SER A 79 -13.02 39.58 27.41
C SER A 79 -12.25 40.03 28.66
N LEU A 80 -11.45 41.11 28.55
CA LEU A 80 -10.71 41.65 29.69
C LEU A 80 -11.64 42.18 30.77
N ALA A 81 -12.72 42.90 30.40
CA ALA A 81 -13.69 43.43 31.33
C ALA A 81 -14.44 42.35 32.12
N GLN A 82 -14.56 41.12 31.51
CA GLN A 82 -15.18 39.97 32.15
C GLN A 82 -14.18 39.14 32.97
N GLY A 83 -12.90 39.52 33.04
CA GLY A 83 -11.86 38.78 33.74
C GLY A 83 -11.47 37.44 33.12
N ILE A 84 -11.83 37.21 31.84
CA ILE A 84 -11.54 35.97 31.13
C ILE A 84 -10.39 36.15 30.15
N VAL A 85 -9.75 35.05 29.79
CA VAL A 85 -8.67 35.02 28.75
C VAL A 85 -9.19 35.64 27.46
N VAL A 86 -8.42 36.56 26.89
CA VAL A 86 -8.81 37.30 25.69
C VAL A 86 -9.12 36.33 24.52
N ASN A 87 -10.36 36.36 24.06
CA ASN A 87 -10.84 35.54 22.95
C ASN A 87 -11.34 36.40 21.78
N VAL A 88 -10.50 36.55 20.77
CA VAL A 88 -10.80 37.29 19.53
C VAL A 88 -11.07 36.38 18.32
N THR A 89 -11.22 35.07 18.52
CA THR A 89 -11.47 34.07 17.48
C THR A 89 -12.75 34.37 16.68
N SER A 90 -12.83 33.83 15.45
CA SER A 90 -13.99 34.05 14.58
C SER A 90 -15.24 33.35 15.12
N ARG A 91 -16.32 34.09 15.39
CA ARG A 91 -17.64 33.52 15.76
C ARG A 91 -18.43 33.00 14.56
N LYS A 92 -17.89 33.11 13.34
CA LYS A 92 -18.57 32.59 12.14
C LYS A 92 -18.42 31.07 12.01
N ARG A 93 -17.39 30.47 12.59
CA ARG A 93 -17.12 29.03 12.54
C ARG A 93 -18.29 28.30 13.19
N GLY A 94 -18.95 27.41 12.43
CA GLY A 94 -20.12 26.66 12.89
C GLY A 94 -21.46 27.42 12.88
N ARG A 95 -21.45 28.74 12.65
CA ARG A 95 -22.69 29.58 12.62
C ARG A 95 -23.02 30.10 11.22
N ALA A 96 -22.01 30.22 10.35
CA ALA A 96 -22.19 30.69 8.98
C ALA A 96 -22.22 29.51 8.00
N GLY A 97 -23.16 29.56 7.07
CA GLY A 97 -23.36 28.55 6.06
C GLY A 97 -24.77 27.93 6.08
N ARG A 98 -25.08 27.16 5.07
CA ARG A 98 -26.34 26.41 4.98
C ARG A 98 -26.37 25.34 6.08
N LYS A 99 -27.43 25.32 6.89
CA LYS A 99 -27.64 24.25 7.87
C LYS A 99 -27.66 22.89 7.18
N GLU A 100 -26.97 21.95 7.77
CA GLU A 100 -26.95 20.59 7.26
C GLU A 100 -28.29 19.90 7.52
N THR A 101 -28.92 19.39 6.48
CA THR A 101 -30.13 18.59 6.62
C THR A 101 -29.71 17.16 6.96
N PRO A 102 -30.17 16.58 8.06
CA PRO A 102 -29.88 15.19 8.39
C PRO A 102 -30.39 14.28 7.27
N ILE A 103 -29.75 13.13 7.11
CA ILE A 103 -30.13 12.12 6.13
C ILE A 103 -30.48 10.87 6.93
N ASP A 104 -31.65 10.33 6.66
CA ASP A 104 -31.99 8.98 7.08
C ASP A 104 -31.31 7.97 6.14
N LEU A 105 -30.43 7.14 6.68
CA LEU A 105 -29.75 6.06 5.96
C LEU A 105 -30.37 4.68 6.26
N GLU A 106 -31.35 4.55 7.16
CA GLU A 106 -31.99 3.28 7.48
C GLU A 106 -32.63 2.59 6.24
N PRO A 107 -33.27 3.32 5.30
CA PRO A 107 -33.79 2.70 4.09
C PRO A 107 -32.72 1.97 3.24
N LEU A 108 -31.44 2.30 3.43
CA LEU A 108 -30.34 1.60 2.75
C LEU A 108 -30.34 0.09 3.08
N ARG A 109 -30.76 -0.30 4.26
CA ARG A 109 -30.83 -1.72 4.68
C ARG A 109 -31.75 -2.55 3.79
N ASN A 110 -32.79 -1.94 3.28
CA ASN A 110 -33.81 -2.59 2.45
C ASN A 110 -33.46 -2.62 0.96
N ILE A 111 -32.40 -1.92 0.55
CA ILE A 111 -31.93 -1.93 -0.84
C ILE A 111 -31.04 -3.19 -1.05
N PRO A 112 -31.29 -4.02 -2.07
CA PRO A 112 -30.43 -5.17 -2.38
C PRO A 112 -28.97 -4.78 -2.62
N LEU A 113 -28.02 -5.64 -2.27
CA LEU A 113 -26.57 -5.33 -2.35
C LEU A 113 -26.10 -5.03 -3.78
N ASN A 114 -26.66 -5.69 -4.80
CA ASN A 114 -26.37 -5.43 -6.20
C ASN A 114 -26.76 -4.00 -6.65
N GLU A 115 -27.74 -3.37 -5.97
CA GLU A 115 -28.14 -2.00 -6.23
C GLU A 115 -27.38 -0.96 -5.38
N ARG A 116 -26.51 -1.41 -4.48
CA ARG A 116 -25.63 -0.54 -3.66
C ARG A 116 -24.20 -0.43 -4.20
N MET A 117 -23.94 -0.91 -5.41
CA MET A 117 -22.58 -0.99 -5.97
C MET A 117 -22.00 0.37 -6.33
N THR A 118 -22.84 1.35 -6.66
CA THR A 118 -22.39 2.70 -7.02
C THR A 118 -23.10 3.77 -6.19
N LEU A 119 -22.41 4.91 -5.95
CA LEU A 119 -23.05 6.06 -5.30
C LEU A 119 -24.20 6.64 -6.12
N GLU A 120 -24.19 6.44 -7.45
CA GLU A 120 -25.28 6.86 -8.35
C GLU A 120 -26.57 6.11 -8.02
N THR A 121 -26.48 4.79 -7.96
CA THR A 121 -27.61 3.92 -7.69
C THR A 121 -28.17 4.17 -6.30
N VAL A 122 -27.28 4.27 -5.29
CA VAL A 122 -27.64 4.59 -3.91
C VAL A 122 -28.33 5.97 -3.83
N SER A 123 -27.79 6.98 -4.50
CA SER A 123 -28.33 8.34 -4.58
C SER A 123 -29.77 8.34 -5.13
N ARG A 124 -29.98 7.59 -6.23
CA ARG A 124 -31.29 7.46 -6.86
C ARG A 124 -32.30 6.74 -5.97
N ARG A 125 -31.90 5.62 -5.34
CA ARG A 125 -32.78 4.83 -4.47
C ARG A 125 -33.15 5.52 -3.17
N LEU A 126 -32.23 6.30 -2.59
CA LEU A 126 -32.49 7.07 -1.38
C LEU A 126 -33.09 8.47 -1.67
N HIS A 127 -33.23 8.86 -2.93
CA HIS A 127 -33.62 10.23 -3.33
C HIS A 127 -32.74 11.31 -2.70
N VAL A 128 -31.43 11.04 -2.52
CA VAL A 128 -30.46 11.90 -1.87
C VAL A 128 -29.31 12.22 -2.82
N GLY A 129 -28.98 13.49 -2.97
CA GLY A 129 -27.88 13.90 -3.87
C GLY A 129 -26.53 13.27 -3.47
N LYS A 130 -25.72 12.83 -4.46
CA LYS A 130 -24.39 12.20 -4.28
C LYS A 130 -23.46 12.97 -3.35
N ALA A 131 -23.47 14.32 -3.44
CA ALA A 131 -22.65 15.17 -2.58
C ALA A 131 -22.97 15.01 -1.09
N LYS A 132 -24.22 14.68 -0.75
CA LYS A 132 -24.62 14.38 0.62
C LYS A 132 -24.09 13.03 1.07
N LEU A 133 -24.17 11.98 0.22
CA LEU A 133 -23.62 10.64 0.50
C LEU A 133 -22.10 10.69 0.71
N ILE A 134 -21.38 11.47 -0.12
CA ILE A 134 -19.93 11.68 0.05
C ILE A 134 -19.64 12.34 1.42
N ARG A 135 -20.46 13.29 1.87
CA ARG A 135 -20.33 13.87 3.22
C ARG A 135 -20.58 12.85 4.32
N CYS A 136 -21.58 11.97 4.15
CA CYS A 136 -21.82 10.87 5.09
C CYS A 136 -20.62 9.92 5.16
N MET A 137 -19.98 9.61 4.03
CA MET A 137 -18.74 8.81 4.02
C MET A 137 -17.60 9.50 4.77
N ARG A 138 -17.40 10.81 4.56
CA ARG A 138 -16.36 11.57 5.28
C ARG A 138 -16.63 11.64 6.79
N LYS A 139 -17.89 11.55 7.21
CA LYS A 139 -18.29 11.52 8.61
C LYS A 139 -18.30 10.11 9.22
N GLY A 140 -18.00 9.07 8.45
CA GLY A 140 -18.04 7.69 8.91
C GLY A 140 -19.44 7.07 9.03
N LEU A 141 -20.49 7.79 8.62
CA LEU A 141 -21.89 7.31 8.66
C LEU A 141 -22.20 6.32 7.53
N LEU A 142 -21.38 6.32 6.47
CA LEU A 142 -21.45 5.40 5.35
C LEU A 142 -20.02 4.98 5.00
N ARG A 143 -19.78 3.69 4.82
CA ARG A 143 -18.46 3.17 4.43
C ARG A 143 -18.50 2.50 3.07
N ARG A 144 -17.44 2.63 2.29
CA ARG A 144 -17.21 1.82 1.10
C ARG A 144 -16.57 0.50 1.53
N HIS A 145 -17.10 -0.60 1.04
CA HIS A 145 -16.51 -1.92 1.20
C HIS A 145 -16.19 -2.50 -0.18
N SER A 146 -15.03 -3.10 -0.32
CA SER A 146 -14.64 -3.87 -1.50
C SER A 146 -14.56 -5.33 -1.09
N ASN A 147 -15.21 -6.20 -1.85
CA ASN A 147 -15.19 -7.63 -1.63
C ASN A 147 -14.55 -8.31 -2.85
N SER A 148 -13.59 -9.18 -2.62
CA SER A 148 -13.04 -10.08 -3.62
C SER A 148 -13.63 -11.48 -3.46
N ILE A 149 -13.84 -12.17 -4.58
CA ILE A 149 -14.28 -13.56 -4.57
C ILE A 149 -13.21 -14.39 -3.86
N LYS A 150 -13.62 -15.16 -2.87
CA LYS A 150 -12.77 -16.13 -2.17
C LYS A 150 -13.06 -17.54 -2.70
N PRO A 151 -12.10 -18.47 -2.61
CA PRO A 151 -12.34 -19.86 -2.94
C PRO A 151 -13.54 -20.43 -2.17
N TYR A 152 -14.36 -21.23 -2.85
CA TYR A 152 -15.43 -21.97 -2.17
C TYR A 152 -14.82 -23.08 -1.32
N LEU A 153 -15.18 -23.11 -0.05
CA LEU A 153 -14.70 -24.10 0.91
C LEU A 153 -15.85 -25.07 1.26
N THR A 154 -15.64 -26.35 0.95
CA THR A 154 -16.50 -27.43 1.46
C THR A 154 -16.31 -27.60 2.96
N GLU A 155 -17.23 -28.32 3.65
CA GLU A 155 -17.05 -28.59 5.07
C GLU A 155 -15.79 -29.43 5.34
N ALA A 156 -15.44 -30.36 4.43
CA ALA A 156 -14.18 -31.09 4.51
C ALA A 156 -12.97 -30.15 4.45
N ASN A 157 -12.95 -29.21 3.49
CA ASN A 157 -11.87 -28.23 3.38
C ASN A 157 -11.75 -27.36 4.64
N LYS A 158 -12.86 -26.93 5.21
CA LYS A 158 -12.86 -26.15 6.47
C LYS A 158 -12.25 -26.94 7.64
N LYS A 159 -12.59 -28.22 7.77
CA LYS A 159 -12.01 -29.10 8.80
C LYS A 159 -10.51 -29.27 8.58
N THR A 160 -10.07 -29.57 7.35
CA THR A 160 -8.65 -29.73 7.02
C THR A 160 -7.86 -28.42 7.30
N ARG A 161 -8.45 -27.27 6.97
CA ARG A 161 -7.83 -25.95 7.26
C ARG A 161 -7.73 -25.69 8.76
N LEU A 162 -8.79 -26.04 9.52
CA LEU A 162 -8.75 -25.90 10.98
C LEU A 162 -7.69 -26.84 11.59
N GLN A 163 -7.64 -28.10 11.13
CA GLN A 163 -6.62 -29.04 11.56
C GLN A 163 -5.21 -28.53 11.28
N TRP A 164 -4.96 -28.01 10.08
CA TRP A 164 -3.68 -27.39 9.73
C TRP A 164 -3.30 -26.24 10.71
N CYS A 165 -4.26 -25.37 11.05
CA CYS A 165 -3.98 -24.30 12.02
C CYS A 165 -3.66 -24.86 13.41
N VAL A 166 -4.32 -25.94 13.83
CA VAL A 166 -4.03 -26.60 15.11
C VAL A 166 -2.66 -27.28 15.08
N ASP A 167 -2.30 -27.93 13.97
CA ASP A 167 -1.01 -28.58 13.79
C ASP A 167 0.17 -27.57 13.75
N MET A 168 -0.15 -26.29 13.44
CA MET A 168 0.80 -25.19 13.48
C MET A 168 0.99 -24.58 14.89
N LEU A 169 0.22 -25.02 15.88
CA LEU A 169 0.50 -24.64 17.27
C LEU A 169 1.75 -25.37 17.75
N ASP A 170 2.53 -24.69 18.56
CA ASP A 170 3.72 -25.25 19.19
C ASP A 170 3.29 -26.16 20.34
N PRO A 171 3.61 -27.47 20.29
CA PRO A 171 3.19 -28.42 21.33
C PRO A 171 3.86 -28.16 22.67
N ASP A 172 5.03 -27.48 22.69
CA ASP A 172 5.78 -27.22 23.91
C ASP A 172 5.22 -26.02 24.69
N ASN A 173 4.32 -25.25 24.09
CA ASN A 173 3.63 -24.16 24.79
C ASN A 173 2.46 -24.69 25.63
N THR A 174 2.34 -24.15 26.82
CA THR A 174 1.31 -24.55 27.77
C THR A 174 -0.10 -24.25 27.23
N PRO A 175 -1.13 -24.99 27.66
CA PRO A 175 -2.52 -24.77 27.25
C PRO A 175 -3.04 -23.34 27.52
N ASN A 176 -2.40 -22.62 28.42
CA ASN A 176 -2.82 -21.26 28.83
C ASN A 176 -2.24 -20.13 27.96
N ASP A 177 -1.20 -20.39 27.16
CA ASP A 177 -0.59 -19.41 26.26
C ASP A 177 -0.16 -20.08 24.94
N PRO A 178 -1.12 -20.46 24.09
CA PRO A 178 -0.83 -21.15 22.83
C PRO A 178 -0.14 -20.21 21.85
N CYS A 179 1.05 -20.60 21.40
CA CYS A 179 1.81 -19.90 20.36
C CYS A 179 1.87 -20.74 19.09
N PHE A 180 1.99 -20.07 17.95
CA PHE A 180 2.28 -20.76 16.70
C PHE A 180 3.76 -21.10 16.58
N LYS A 181 4.08 -22.18 15.85
CA LYS A 181 5.44 -22.51 15.44
C LYS A 181 6.10 -21.33 14.76
N ASP A 182 7.38 -21.17 14.94
CA ASP A 182 8.14 -20.04 14.37
C ASP A 182 8.36 -20.13 12.85
N LEU A 183 8.18 -21.32 12.27
CA LEU A 183 8.31 -21.63 10.84
C LEU A 183 9.71 -21.33 10.26
N PHE A 184 10.76 -21.33 11.10
CA PHE A 184 12.14 -21.16 10.61
C PHE A 184 12.65 -22.38 9.84
N ASP A 185 12.01 -23.53 9.98
CA ASP A 185 12.27 -24.77 9.29
C ASP A 185 11.39 -24.96 8.02
N HIS A 186 10.61 -23.95 7.64
CA HIS A 186 9.70 -24.00 6.51
C HIS A 186 10.20 -23.19 5.31
N VAL A 187 10.10 -23.81 4.12
CA VAL A 187 10.35 -23.19 2.83
C VAL A 187 9.05 -23.19 2.04
N PHE A 188 8.61 -22.05 1.57
CA PHE A 188 7.38 -21.91 0.78
C PHE A 188 7.72 -21.83 -0.69
N ILE A 189 7.00 -22.60 -1.52
CA ILE A 189 7.11 -22.57 -2.97
C ILE A 189 5.77 -22.28 -3.60
N ASP A 190 5.80 -21.59 -4.74
CA ASP A 190 4.63 -21.35 -5.58
C ASP A 190 5.02 -20.80 -6.95
N GLU A 191 4.15 -20.95 -7.96
CA GLU A 191 4.33 -20.45 -9.31
C GLU A 191 3.56 -19.17 -9.55
N LYS A 192 4.24 -18.22 -10.23
CA LYS A 192 3.63 -16.95 -10.61
C LYS A 192 3.93 -16.57 -12.05
N TRP A 193 2.88 -16.15 -12.76
CA TRP A 193 3.01 -15.49 -14.04
C TRP A 193 3.45 -14.02 -13.88
N PHE A 194 4.58 -13.69 -14.46
CA PHE A 194 5.03 -12.31 -14.60
C PHE A 194 4.80 -11.85 -16.04
N PHE A 195 4.07 -10.75 -16.19
CA PHE A 195 3.73 -10.16 -17.48
C PHE A 195 4.73 -9.07 -17.83
N LEU A 196 5.13 -8.98 -19.09
CA LEU A 196 6.04 -7.93 -19.57
C LEU A 196 5.53 -6.52 -19.30
N THR A 197 4.21 -6.32 -19.41
CA THR A 197 3.60 -5.01 -19.14
C THR A 197 2.20 -5.15 -18.54
N GLN A 198 1.73 -4.09 -17.92
CA GLN A 198 0.37 -4.02 -17.37
C GLN A 198 -0.64 -3.69 -18.47
N ASN A 199 -1.87 -4.22 -18.36
CA ASN A 199 -2.99 -3.83 -19.22
C ASN A 199 -3.31 -2.35 -19.10
N SER A 200 -3.22 -1.80 -17.90
CA SER A 200 -3.47 -0.39 -17.58
C SER A 200 -2.37 0.12 -16.66
N ALA A 201 -1.79 1.26 -16.99
CA ALA A 201 -0.82 1.97 -16.16
C ALA A 201 -1.35 3.37 -15.81
N LYS A 202 -0.95 3.89 -14.67
CA LYS A 202 -1.29 5.26 -14.23
C LYS A 202 0.00 6.06 -14.16
N TYR A 203 -0.05 7.26 -14.72
CA TYR A 203 1.05 8.21 -14.70
C TYR A 203 0.62 9.50 -14.02
N TYR A 204 1.57 10.17 -13.40
CA TYR A 204 1.42 11.55 -12.96
C TYR A 204 2.19 12.40 -13.95
N LEU A 205 1.48 13.26 -14.68
CA LEU A 205 2.02 14.07 -15.76
C LEU A 205 1.88 15.55 -15.39
N LEU A 206 2.77 16.37 -15.90
CA LEU A 206 2.58 17.81 -15.90
C LEU A 206 1.52 18.19 -16.94
N PRO A 207 0.80 19.32 -16.78
CA PRO A 207 -0.26 19.73 -17.72
C PRO A 207 0.19 19.89 -19.17
N GLU A 208 1.47 20.14 -19.40
CA GLU A 208 2.12 20.35 -20.69
C GLU A 208 2.73 19.08 -21.29
N GLU A 209 2.74 17.96 -20.54
CA GLU A 209 3.27 16.70 -21.04
C GLU A 209 2.21 15.96 -21.89
N ASP A 210 2.65 15.37 -22.98
CA ASP A 210 1.81 14.52 -23.81
C ASP A 210 1.45 13.21 -23.12
N ASP A 211 0.24 12.71 -23.36
CA ASP A 211 -0.22 11.42 -22.85
C ASP A 211 0.64 10.28 -23.41
N PRO A 212 1.28 9.44 -22.55
CA PRO A 212 2.11 8.35 -23.01
C PRO A 212 1.29 7.29 -23.75
N HIS A 213 1.54 7.14 -25.05
CA HIS A 213 0.88 6.15 -25.86
C HIS A 213 1.52 4.77 -25.67
N ARG A 214 0.70 3.78 -25.35
CA ARG A 214 1.10 2.38 -25.23
C ARG A 214 0.25 1.51 -26.14
N SER A 215 0.87 0.74 -27.02
CA SER A 215 0.20 -0.15 -27.95
C SER A 215 0.63 -1.61 -27.75
N SER A 216 -0.28 -2.54 -27.99
CA SER A 216 -0.04 -3.96 -28.06
C SER A 216 -0.90 -4.54 -29.16
N LYS A 217 -0.42 -5.59 -29.85
CA LYS A 217 -1.21 -6.28 -30.89
C LYS A 217 -2.55 -6.79 -30.35
N SER A 218 -2.58 -7.25 -29.11
CA SER A 218 -3.81 -7.60 -28.40
C SER A 218 -3.57 -7.60 -26.90
N LYS A 219 -4.56 -7.16 -26.12
CA LYS A 219 -4.53 -7.20 -24.64
C LYS A 219 -4.42 -8.63 -24.10
N ASN A 220 -4.89 -9.62 -24.87
CA ASN A 220 -4.87 -11.02 -24.46
C ASN A 220 -3.51 -11.71 -24.72
N TYR A 221 -2.63 -11.07 -25.51
CA TYR A 221 -1.33 -11.62 -25.92
C TYR A 221 -0.14 -10.85 -25.35
N ILE A 222 -0.30 -10.31 -24.14
CA ILE A 222 0.85 -9.76 -23.41
C ILE A 222 1.78 -10.93 -23.06
N PRO A 223 3.04 -10.91 -23.53
CA PRO A 223 3.99 -11.95 -23.20
C PRO A 223 4.15 -12.07 -21.68
N ARG A 224 4.24 -13.29 -21.20
CA ARG A 224 4.38 -13.62 -19.79
C ARG A 224 5.29 -14.81 -19.61
N LEU A 225 5.90 -14.89 -18.46
CA LEU A 225 6.77 -15.99 -18.07
C LEU A 225 6.37 -16.46 -16.67
N MET A 226 6.34 -17.77 -16.48
CA MET A 226 6.11 -18.37 -15.17
C MET A 226 7.43 -18.57 -14.44
N PHE A 227 7.45 -18.26 -13.18
CA PHE A 227 8.57 -18.53 -12.28
C PHE A 227 8.08 -19.39 -11.12
N LEU A 228 8.90 -20.36 -10.76
CA LEU A 228 8.82 -21.05 -9.49
C LEU A 228 9.63 -20.23 -8.48
N VAL A 229 8.95 -19.69 -7.48
CA VAL A 229 9.57 -18.86 -6.44
C VAL A 229 9.68 -19.64 -5.15
N VAL A 230 10.81 -19.53 -4.50
CA VAL A 230 11.17 -20.29 -3.30
C VAL A 230 11.66 -19.33 -2.24
N SER A 231 11.00 -19.30 -1.09
CA SER A 231 11.34 -18.38 0.00
C SER A 231 11.13 -19.03 1.37
N ALA A 232 11.95 -18.64 2.33
CA ALA A 232 11.87 -19.04 3.73
C ALA A 232 11.75 -17.81 4.63
N ARG A 233 11.54 -18.03 5.93
CA ARG A 233 11.52 -16.95 6.91
C ARG A 233 12.92 -16.37 7.10
N PRO A 234 13.13 -15.04 6.97
CA PRO A 234 14.42 -14.41 7.22
C PRO A 234 14.84 -14.53 8.69
N ARG A 235 16.15 -14.63 8.93
CA ARG A 235 16.73 -14.74 10.28
C ARG A 235 17.61 -13.54 10.61
N PHE A 236 17.49 -13.08 11.82
CA PHE A 236 18.22 -11.93 12.31
C PHE A 236 18.95 -12.29 13.61
N HIS A 237 20.18 -11.84 13.74
CA HIS A 237 20.94 -11.91 14.97
C HIS A 237 21.42 -10.51 15.36
N ASN A 238 21.08 -10.04 16.55
CA ASN A 238 21.39 -8.69 17.03
C ASN A 238 20.99 -7.56 16.04
N GLY A 239 19.86 -7.72 15.35
CA GLY A 239 19.36 -6.75 14.35
C GLY A 239 20.04 -6.84 12.97
N VAL A 240 21.03 -7.71 12.79
CA VAL A 240 21.69 -7.98 11.50
C VAL A 240 21.01 -9.17 10.84
N CYS A 241 20.66 -9.03 9.56
CA CYS A 241 20.12 -10.14 8.76
C CYS A 241 21.25 -11.14 8.47
N ILE A 242 21.14 -12.36 9.00
CA ILE A 242 22.08 -13.46 8.79
C ILE A 242 21.61 -14.43 7.69
N PHE A 243 20.32 -14.46 7.43
CA PHE A 243 19.69 -15.20 6.34
C PHE A 243 18.44 -14.44 5.89
N ASP A 244 18.40 -14.02 4.63
CA ASP A 244 17.31 -13.17 4.12
C ASP A 244 16.07 -13.95 3.68
N GLY A 245 16.15 -15.29 3.70
CA GLY A 245 15.05 -16.18 3.32
C GLY A 245 14.82 -16.32 1.81
N LYS A 246 15.59 -15.65 0.98
CA LYS A 246 15.44 -15.67 -0.48
C LYS A 246 16.20 -16.84 -1.10
N ILE A 247 15.55 -17.98 -1.24
CA ILE A 247 16.16 -19.19 -1.83
C ILE A 247 16.35 -19.01 -3.33
N GLY A 248 15.29 -18.63 -4.06
CA GLY A 248 15.43 -18.44 -5.50
C GLY A 248 14.13 -18.09 -6.23
N SER A 249 14.32 -17.64 -7.49
CA SER A 249 13.25 -17.48 -8.49
C SER A 249 13.70 -18.14 -9.77
N PHE A 250 13.09 -19.26 -10.10
CA PHE A 250 13.48 -20.14 -11.21
C PHE A 250 12.51 -19.94 -12.38
N PRO A 251 12.96 -19.35 -13.51
CA PRO A 251 12.10 -19.19 -14.68
C PRO A 251 11.81 -20.57 -15.30
N LEU A 252 10.54 -20.87 -15.54
CA LEU A 252 10.12 -22.09 -16.22
C LEU A 252 10.26 -21.91 -17.73
N VAL A 253 11.50 -22.10 -18.20
CA VAL A 253 11.91 -21.87 -19.59
C VAL A 253 12.72 -23.04 -20.14
N THR A 254 12.67 -23.17 -21.46
CA THR A 254 13.63 -23.95 -22.25
C THR A 254 14.53 -23.01 -23.05
N TYR A 255 15.72 -23.47 -23.36
CA TYR A 255 16.66 -22.80 -24.26
C TYR A 255 16.69 -23.55 -25.58
N GLU A 256 16.30 -22.88 -26.66
CA GLU A 256 16.27 -23.46 -27.98
C GLU A 256 17.01 -22.56 -28.98
N GLN A 257 17.67 -23.16 -29.96
CA GLN A 257 18.26 -22.37 -31.05
C GLN A 257 17.20 -21.93 -32.03
N ALA A 258 17.25 -20.64 -32.41
CA ALA A 258 16.37 -20.08 -33.41
C ALA A 258 16.47 -20.83 -34.75
N LYS A 259 15.39 -21.49 -35.14
CA LYS A 259 15.35 -22.31 -36.37
C LYS A 259 15.39 -21.49 -37.67
N ARG A 260 14.98 -20.21 -37.61
CA ARG A 260 14.89 -19.32 -38.78
C ARG A 260 15.33 -17.89 -38.38
N ARG A 261 15.91 -17.19 -39.38
CA ARG A 261 16.17 -15.74 -39.23
C ARG A 261 14.88 -14.96 -39.15
N SER A 262 14.82 -14.00 -38.24
CA SER A 262 13.76 -13.00 -38.16
C SER A 262 14.34 -11.58 -38.24
N VAL A 263 13.49 -10.54 -38.33
CA VAL A 263 13.93 -9.13 -38.41
C VAL A 263 14.82 -8.75 -37.21
N ASN A 264 14.60 -9.38 -36.07
CA ASN A 264 15.26 -9.03 -34.81
C ASN A 264 16.29 -10.07 -34.34
N GLN A 265 16.50 -11.19 -35.10
CA GLN A 265 17.32 -12.29 -34.62
C GLN A 265 17.81 -13.18 -35.77
N GLU A 266 19.04 -13.58 -35.71
CA GLU A 266 19.62 -14.54 -36.70
C GLU A 266 19.32 -16.00 -36.32
N ALA A 267 19.35 -16.89 -37.32
CA ALA A 267 19.23 -18.32 -37.07
C ALA A 267 20.42 -18.82 -36.23
N GLY A 268 20.20 -19.80 -35.38
CA GLY A 268 21.23 -20.40 -34.52
C GLY A 268 21.46 -19.68 -33.18
N ILE A 269 20.89 -18.48 -32.97
CA ILE A 269 20.98 -17.80 -31.66
C ILE A 269 20.07 -18.51 -30.64
N TRP A 270 20.55 -18.65 -29.41
CA TRP A 270 19.77 -19.23 -28.31
C TRP A 270 18.61 -18.30 -27.88
N GLU A 271 17.41 -18.85 -27.92
CA GLU A 271 16.18 -18.19 -27.48
C GLU A 271 15.68 -18.77 -26.16
N VAL A 272 15.22 -17.88 -25.27
CA VAL A 272 14.50 -18.27 -24.07
C VAL A 272 13.04 -18.43 -24.41
N LYS A 273 12.49 -19.64 -24.25
CA LYS A 273 11.08 -19.93 -24.50
C LYS A 273 10.38 -20.37 -23.22
N PRO A 274 9.20 -19.80 -22.90
CA PRO A 274 8.40 -20.32 -21.82
C PRO A 274 8.01 -21.78 -22.06
N ILE A 275 8.10 -22.63 -21.05
CA ILE A 275 7.58 -23.99 -21.11
C ILE A 275 6.06 -23.92 -21.29
N ALA A 276 5.56 -24.51 -22.35
CA ALA A 276 4.14 -24.39 -22.73
C ALA A 276 3.22 -25.15 -21.77
N HIS A 277 3.66 -26.29 -21.28
CA HIS A 277 2.88 -27.18 -20.40
C HIS A 277 3.73 -27.56 -19.18
N ILE A 278 3.32 -27.09 -18.01
CA ILE A 278 3.96 -27.43 -16.75
C ILE A 278 3.35 -28.74 -16.26
N THR A 279 4.11 -29.81 -16.38
CA THR A 279 3.73 -31.16 -15.92
C THR A 279 4.41 -31.46 -14.59
N ARG A 280 3.97 -32.54 -13.92
CA ARG A 280 4.61 -33.03 -12.69
C ARG A 280 6.09 -33.36 -12.90
N ASP A 281 6.44 -33.91 -14.04
CA ASP A 281 7.84 -34.22 -14.36
C ASP A 281 8.70 -32.98 -14.50
N VAL A 282 8.18 -31.93 -15.13
CA VAL A 282 8.86 -30.63 -15.19
C VAL A 282 9.09 -30.05 -13.80
N ILE A 283 8.06 -30.07 -12.95
CA ILE A 283 8.21 -29.59 -11.56
C ILE A 283 9.21 -30.46 -10.81
N ARG A 284 9.18 -31.80 -10.96
CA ARG A 284 10.17 -32.70 -10.34
C ARG A 284 11.59 -32.35 -10.72
N GLU A 285 11.84 -32.15 -12.00
CA GLU A 285 13.16 -31.74 -12.53
C GLU A 285 13.60 -30.40 -11.88
N PHE A 286 12.75 -29.40 -11.89
CA PHE A 286 13.07 -28.11 -11.26
C PHE A 286 13.31 -28.23 -9.75
N MET A 287 12.53 -29.03 -9.06
CA MET A 287 12.70 -29.26 -7.61
C MET A 287 14.04 -29.93 -7.32
N ILE A 288 14.40 -31.00 -8.08
CA ILE A 288 15.64 -31.76 -7.85
C ILE A 288 16.86 -30.97 -8.32
N GLU A 289 16.81 -30.37 -9.50
CA GLU A 289 17.99 -29.78 -10.14
C GLU A 289 18.24 -28.32 -9.81
N ARG A 290 17.23 -27.61 -9.27
CA ARG A 290 17.31 -26.18 -8.99
C ARG A 290 16.98 -25.83 -7.54
N VAL A 291 15.84 -26.30 -7.04
CA VAL A 291 15.36 -25.92 -5.71
C VAL A 291 16.19 -26.57 -4.60
N LEU A 292 16.38 -27.89 -4.63
CA LEU A 292 17.16 -28.57 -3.60
C LEU A 292 18.61 -28.06 -3.54
N PRO A 293 19.35 -27.89 -4.65
CA PRO A 293 20.68 -27.29 -4.61
C PRO A 293 20.69 -25.89 -4.03
N ALA A 294 19.72 -25.03 -4.40
CA ALA A 294 19.64 -23.67 -3.90
C ALA A 294 19.33 -23.62 -2.38
N ILE A 295 18.51 -24.55 -1.89
CA ILE A 295 18.27 -24.68 -0.45
C ILE A 295 19.60 -25.07 0.24
N ARG A 296 20.30 -26.09 -0.25
CA ARG A 296 21.57 -26.54 0.36
C ARG A 296 22.63 -25.45 0.37
N GLU A 297 22.73 -24.67 -0.70
CA GLU A 297 23.71 -23.60 -0.81
C GLU A 297 23.44 -22.45 0.18
N LYS A 298 22.16 -22.11 0.39
CA LYS A 298 21.77 -20.91 1.15
C LYS A 298 21.33 -21.17 2.56
N TRP A 299 20.95 -22.41 2.89
CA TRP A 299 20.42 -22.72 4.23
C TRP A 299 21.49 -22.53 5.31
N PRO A 300 21.12 -21.94 6.45
CA PRO A 300 22.06 -21.75 7.55
C PRO A 300 22.65 -23.08 8.03
N MET A 301 23.96 -23.19 8.07
CA MET A 301 24.69 -24.43 8.41
C MET A 301 24.37 -24.93 9.81
N GLU A 302 23.98 -24.04 10.71
CA GLU A 302 23.61 -24.35 12.10
C GLU A 302 22.36 -25.25 12.19
N ASP A 303 21.51 -25.22 11.16
CA ASP A 303 20.21 -25.89 11.14
C ASP A 303 20.11 -27.04 10.11
N ILE A 304 21.22 -27.45 9.50
CA ILE A 304 21.22 -28.55 8.49
C ILE A 304 20.77 -29.88 9.09
N HIS A 305 20.92 -30.08 10.39
CA HIS A 305 20.53 -31.30 11.08
C HIS A 305 19.03 -31.37 11.42
N LYS A 306 18.34 -30.27 11.25
CA LYS A 306 16.90 -30.20 11.48
C LYS A 306 16.13 -30.50 10.21
N PRO A 307 14.96 -31.16 10.28
CA PRO A 307 14.11 -31.33 9.12
C PRO A 307 13.72 -29.98 8.49
N ILE A 308 13.74 -29.89 7.17
CA ILE A 308 13.31 -28.72 6.41
C ILE A 308 12.03 -29.10 5.66
N TYR A 309 10.97 -28.34 5.84
CA TYR A 309 9.67 -28.62 5.24
C TYR A 309 9.39 -27.69 4.06
N ILE A 310 9.33 -28.25 2.84
CA ILE A 310 8.90 -27.51 1.66
C ILE A 310 7.37 -27.54 1.61
N VAL A 311 6.75 -26.37 1.72
CA VAL A 311 5.30 -26.17 1.71
C VAL A 311 4.86 -25.82 0.29
N GLN A 312 4.01 -26.67 -0.30
CA GLN A 312 3.42 -26.47 -1.63
C GLN A 312 1.88 -26.53 -1.55
N ASP A 313 1.18 -26.04 -2.57
CA ASP A 313 -0.25 -26.27 -2.72
C ASP A 313 -0.54 -27.67 -3.32
N ASN A 314 -1.82 -27.97 -3.52
CA ASN A 314 -2.25 -29.25 -4.10
C ASN A 314 -2.53 -29.16 -5.61
N ALA A 315 -1.77 -28.37 -6.35
CA ALA A 315 -1.94 -28.33 -7.81
C ALA A 315 -1.65 -29.69 -8.45
N PRO A 316 -2.38 -30.09 -9.50
CA PRO A 316 -2.16 -31.40 -10.17
C PRO A 316 -0.75 -31.57 -10.74
N SER A 317 -0.05 -30.48 -11.01
CA SER A 317 1.34 -30.48 -11.49
C SER A 317 2.37 -30.63 -10.38
N HIS A 318 1.99 -30.48 -9.11
CA HIS A 318 2.89 -30.62 -7.98
C HIS A 318 3.21 -32.08 -7.63
N LEU A 319 4.29 -32.26 -6.89
CA LEU A 319 4.76 -33.57 -6.48
C LEU A 319 3.88 -34.13 -5.36
N GLU A 320 3.75 -35.43 -5.32
CA GLU A 320 3.22 -36.11 -4.16
C GLU A 320 4.26 -36.10 -3.02
N VAL A 321 3.79 -36.05 -1.79
CA VAL A 321 4.66 -35.96 -0.59
C VAL A 321 5.67 -37.13 -0.52
N ASN A 322 5.32 -38.26 -1.10
CA ASN A 322 6.12 -39.48 -1.14
C ASN A 322 6.73 -39.76 -2.52
N ASP A 323 6.90 -38.74 -3.38
CA ASP A 323 7.56 -38.91 -4.68
C ASP A 323 8.97 -39.46 -4.47
N HIS A 324 9.21 -40.67 -5.01
CA HIS A 324 10.40 -41.43 -4.70
C HIS A 324 11.70 -40.73 -5.14
N LEU A 325 11.72 -40.21 -6.38
CA LEU A 325 12.90 -39.52 -6.92
C LEU A 325 13.23 -38.24 -6.13
N PHE A 326 12.20 -37.49 -5.77
CA PHE A 326 12.39 -36.30 -4.94
C PHE A 326 12.88 -36.69 -3.53
N CYS A 327 12.26 -37.67 -2.88
CA CYS A 327 12.64 -38.09 -1.52
C CYS A 327 14.08 -38.63 -1.46
N GLU A 328 14.55 -39.32 -2.52
CA GLU A 328 15.93 -39.77 -2.61
C GLU A 328 16.90 -38.59 -2.74
N ALA A 329 16.62 -37.66 -3.67
CA ALA A 329 17.42 -36.44 -3.83
C ALA A 329 17.40 -35.55 -2.58
N ALA A 330 16.30 -35.43 -1.91
CA ALA A 330 16.10 -34.54 -0.75
C ALA A 330 16.89 -34.93 0.50
N ARG A 331 17.38 -36.18 0.58
CA ARG A 331 18.17 -36.72 1.70
C ARG A 331 19.67 -36.72 1.45
N GLN A 332 20.13 -36.16 0.35
CA GLN A 332 21.56 -36.09 0.03
C GLN A 332 22.25 -35.01 0.88
N ASP A 333 23.57 -35.10 0.97
CA ASP A 333 24.45 -34.12 1.60
C ASP A 333 24.14 -33.82 3.09
N GLY A 334 23.54 -34.79 3.81
CA GLY A 334 23.23 -34.66 5.24
C GLY A 334 21.97 -33.87 5.56
N PHE A 335 21.22 -33.44 4.55
CA PHE A 335 19.93 -32.76 4.71
C PHE A 335 18.76 -33.74 4.88
N ASP A 336 17.74 -33.33 5.61
CA ASP A 336 16.44 -34.00 5.70
C ASP A 336 15.36 -33.04 5.21
N ILE A 337 15.15 -32.97 3.89
CA ILE A 337 14.15 -32.07 3.28
C ILE A 337 12.90 -32.90 2.98
N ARG A 338 11.74 -32.39 3.40
CA ARG A 338 10.46 -33.07 3.29
C ARG A 338 9.42 -32.18 2.60
N LEU A 339 8.57 -32.76 1.77
CA LEU A 339 7.41 -32.07 1.19
C LEU A 339 6.22 -32.12 2.15
N ILE A 340 5.53 -31.02 2.28
CA ILE A 340 4.22 -30.94 2.92
C ILE A 340 3.25 -30.14 2.03
N CYS A 341 1.97 -30.54 2.05
CA CYS A 341 0.95 -29.86 1.26
C CYS A 341 0.09 -28.97 2.13
N GLN A 342 -0.23 -27.79 1.64
CA GLN A 342 -1.24 -26.93 2.24
C GLN A 342 -2.63 -27.57 2.17
N PRO A 343 -3.59 -27.16 3.03
CA PRO A 343 -4.98 -27.53 2.84
C PRO A 343 -5.52 -27.06 1.49
N PRO A 344 -6.43 -27.80 0.87
CA PRO A 344 -7.03 -27.40 -0.39
C PRO A 344 -7.68 -26.02 -0.35
N ASN A 345 -7.61 -25.28 -1.45
CA ASN A 345 -8.20 -23.94 -1.61
C ASN A 345 -7.75 -22.91 -0.55
N SER A 346 -6.46 -22.92 -0.20
CA SER A 346 -5.91 -22.15 0.91
C SER A 346 -4.75 -21.21 0.50
N PRO A 347 -4.94 -20.30 -0.47
CA PRO A 347 -3.89 -19.36 -0.86
C PRO A 347 -3.47 -18.41 0.29
N ASP A 348 -4.34 -18.25 1.28
CA ASP A 348 -4.08 -17.48 2.49
C ASP A 348 -3.10 -18.17 3.47
N PHE A 349 -2.68 -19.39 3.21
CA PHE A 349 -1.63 -20.10 3.93
C PHE A 349 -0.28 -20.11 3.20
N ASN A 350 -0.23 -19.57 1.97
CA ASN A 350 1.02 -19.37 1.26
C ASN A 350 1.51 -17.93 1.43
N ILE A 351 2.67 -17.76 2.06
CA ILE A 351 3.27 -16.42 2.29
C ILE A 351 3.54 -15.67 0.98
N LEU A 352 3.82 -16.40 -0.10
CA LEU A 352 4.12 -15.83 -1.42
C LEU A 352 2.90 -15.11 -1.99
N ASP A 353 1.70 -15.67 -1.83
CA ASP A 353 0.43 -15.07 -2.26
C ASP A 353 -0.02 -13.89 -1.39
N LEU A 354 0.38 -13.85 -0.11
CA LEU A 354 -0.05 -12.82 0.83
C LEU A 354 0.54 -11.42 0.55
N GLY A 355 1.50 -11.32 -0.34
CA GLY A 355 2.04 -10.01 -0.72
C GLY A 355 3.40 -10.05 -1.42
N PHE A 356 4.14 -11.13 -1.27
CA PHE A 356 5.49 -11.27 -1.79
C PHE A 356 5.52 -11.16 -3.33
N PHE A 357 4.66 -11.90 -4.02
CA PHE A 357 4.50 -11.80 -5.47
C PHE A 357 4.13 -10.41 -5.95
N ARG A 358 3.27 -9.73 -5.21
CA ARG A 358 2.89 -8.35 -5.54
C ARG A 358 4.06 -7.39 -5.39
N ALA A 359 4.91 -7.59 -4.39
CA ALA A 359 6.11 -6.78 -4.20
C ALA A 359 7.10 -6.97 -5.35
N ILE A 360 7.40 -8.23 -5.73
CA ILE A 360 8.26 -8.53 -6.89
C ILE A 360 7.70 -7.89 -8.16
N GLN A 361 6.40 -8.07 -8.42
CA GLN A 361 5.76 -7.55 -9.63
C GLN A 361 5.76 -6.02 -9.69
N ALA A 362 5.60 -5.35 -8.54
CA ALA A 362 5.65 -3.89 -8.48
C ALA A 362 7.05 -3.34 -8.81
N ILE A 363 8.11 -4.04 -8.41
CA ILE A 363 9.48 -3.65 -8.74
C ILE A 363 9.80 -3.99 -10.20
N GLN A 364 9.39 -5.17 -10.68
CA GLN A 364 9.54 -5.61 -12.07
C GLN A 364 8.93 -4.60 -13.05
N TYR A 365 7.74 -4.09 -12.77
CA TYR A 365 7.09 -3.10 -13.63
C TYR A 365 7.82 -1.75 -13.68
N ARG A 366 8.56 -1.38 -12.64
CA ARG A 366 9.42 -0.17 -12.67
C ARG A 366 10.62 -0.32 -13.59
N LYS A 367 11.15 -1.56 -13.75
CA LYS A 367 12.31 -1.85 -14.61
C LYS A 367 11.95 -2.02 -16.09
N SER A 368 10.64 -2.13 -16.44
CA SER A 368 10.10 -2.07 -17.83
C SER A 368 10.79 -2.99 -18.83
N ALA A 369 10.74 -4.32 -18.60
CA ALA A 369 11.23 -5.31 -19.56
C ALA A 369 10.50 -5.20 -20.92
N ARG A 370 11.23 -5.30 -22.02
CA ARG A 370 10.71 -5.29 -23.39
C ARG A 370 10.62 -6.70 -23.98
N THR A 371 11.46 -7.61 -23.52
CA THR A 371 11.55 -9.00 -23.99
C THR A 371 11.47 -9.98 -22.82
N VAL A 372 11.19 -11.25 -23.13
CA VAL A 372 11.21 -12.34 -22.14
C VAL A 372 12.63 -12.53 -21.58
N GLN A 373 13.65 -12.35 -22.43
CA GLN A 373 15.05 -12.44 -22.01
C GLN A 373 15.42 -11.38 -20.97
N GLU A 374 14.91 -10.17 -21.14
CA GLU A 374 15.12 -9.09 -20.16
C GLU A 374 14.30 -9.28 -18.87
N LEU A 375 13.15 -9.96 -18.96
CA LEU A 375 12.29 -10.22 -17.81
C LEU A 375 12.95 -11.18 -16.80
N VAL A 376 13.68 -12.17 -17.28
CA VAL A 376 14.32 -13.18 -16.41
C VAL A 376 15.24 -12.53 -15.37
N PRO A 377 16.31 -11.81 -15.76
CA PRO A 377 17.21 -11.20 -14.78
C PRO A 377 16.50 -10.18 -13.89
N ILE A 378 15.51 -9.44 -14.41
CA ILE A 378 14.77 -8.45 -13.62
C ILE A 378 14.02 -9.14 -12.47
N VAL A 379 13.32 -10.26 -12.72
CA VAL A 379 12.59 -10.97 -11.67
C VAL A 379 13.55 -11.63 -10.69
N GLN A 380 14.64 -12.19 -11.18
CA GLN A 380 15.67 -12.81 -10.35
C GLN A 380 16.34 -11.78 -9.44
N GLU A 381 16.78 -10.65 -9.97
CA GLU A 381 17.43 -9.57 -9.23
C GLU A 381 16.51 -8.93 -8.16
N VAL A 382 15.21 -8.85 -8.41
CA VAL A 382 14.25 -8.35 -7.42
C VAL A 382 14.11 -9.31 -6.24
N ASN A 383 14.38 -10.58 -6.45
CA ASN A 383 14.38 -11.60 -5.40
C ASN A 383 15.73 -11.67 -4.66
N TYR A 384 16.71 -10.84 -5.07
CA TYR A 384 18.01 -10.70 -4.40
C TYR A 384 18.13 -9.42 -3.58
#